data_6aa0f758582627871c71d752d7472336
#
_entry.id   6aa0f758582627871c71d752d7472336
#
_cell.length_a   1.000
_cell.length_b   1.000
_cell.length_c   1.000
_cell.angle_alpha   90.00
_cell.angle_beta   90.00
_cell.angle_gamma   90.00
#
_symmetry.space_group_name_H-M   'P 1'
#
loop_
_entity.id
_entity.type
_entity.pdbx_description
1 polymer ?
#
loop_
_entity_poly.entity_id
_entity_poly.type
_entity_poly.pdbx_seq_one_letter_code
_entity_poly.pdbx_strand_id
1 'polypeptide(L)'
;MILFAILIHYTHPTHSLKVSFPTFQKNLAVISNIDVKRANEFDKGELAKLFKSVPMLLFKNQNLTPKDVYEFCKVFDPKSNDKVVHPFRHSQVDYVPQVAIRGNCYIKDLYGIKDATLKYSGPFKNTAVWHQDIVGVSDHNPPVVSSIYMLKTPPIGGETLFASMENAFDMIDCGLKKELKYYNVVYSNSEENVMNTYYDYTGYNRVNMNTVIDTLTQQTPSSLSSPSHKGTTTIHREPLVIYTDECKNKKALMLSPFRFAKFDKLSCEDSFDLYREIMSKYILHKDNIVKIEWDMNDLLIFNNRRLIHSSSPSAVYENYERLYYSVFLGTDAPIIRCNAI
;
A
#
# COMPACT_ATOMS: atom_id res chain seq x y z
N MET A 1 23.62 -22.95 1.69
CA MET A 1 22.96 -22.42 0.48
C MET A 1 23.47 -21.00 0.28
N ILE A 2 24.34 -20.79 -0.73
CA ILE A 2 25.07 -19.52 -0.90
C ILE A 2 24.11 -18.49 -1.50
N LEU A 3 23.90 -17.40 -0.77
CA LEU A 3 23.10 -16.24 -1.23
C LEU A 3 23.87 -15.53 -2.36
N PHE A 4 23.42 -15.64 -3.59
CA PHE A 4 23.86 -14.75 -4.66
C PHE A 4 22.94 -13.52 -4.69
N ALA A 5 23.39 -12.43 -4.10
CA ALA A 5 22.78 -11.11 -4.37
C ALA A 5 23.37 -10.60 -5.70
N ILE A 6 22.51 -10.26 -6.67
CA ILE A 6 22.95 -9.54 -7.85
C ILE A 6 23.23 -8.09 -7.41
N LEU A 7 24.51 -7.72 -7.44
CA LEU A 7 24.99 -6.40 -7.08
C LEU A 7 25.22 -5.61 -8.37
N ILE A 8 24.39 -4.58 -8.60
CA ILE A 8 24.62 -3.64 -9.70
C ILE A 8 25.27 -2.40 -9.12
N HIS A 9 26.49 -2.13 -9.50
CA HIS A 9 27.21 -0.90 -9.15
C HIS A 9 27.01 0.14 -10.27
N TYR A 10 26.30 1.22 -9.95
CA TYR A 10 26.34 2.42 -10.77
C TYR A 10 27.48 3.30 -10.27
N THR A 11 28.61 3.29 -10.99
CA THR A 11 29.77 4.09 -10.62
C THR A 11 29.72 5.47 -11.29
N HIS A 12 29.43 6.50 -10.52
CA HIS A 12 29.81 7.87 -10.83
C HIS A 12 31.02 8.25 -9.98
N PRO A 13 31.97 9.07 -10.43
CA PRO A 13 33.24 9.34 -9.72
C PRO A 13 33.12 9.88 -8.29
N THR A 14 31.95 10.29 -7.86
CA THR A 14 31.74 10.91 -6.53
C THR A 14 30.79 10.19 -5.58
N HIS A 15 29.90 9.27 -6.06
CA HIS A 15 28.97 8.51 -5.23
C HIS A 15 28.66 7.14 -5.86
N SER A 16 28.92 6.06 -5.13
CA SER A 16 28.56 4.72 -5.56
C SER A 16 27.19 4.34 -4.99
N LEU A 17 26.10 4.70 -5.68
CA LEU A 17 24.77 4.16 -5.43
C LEU A 17 24.84 2.63 -5.47
N LYS A 18 24.51 1.96 -4.38
CA LYS A 18 24.49 0.51 -4.30
C LYS A 18 23.05 0.00 -4.33
N VAL A 19 22.73 -0.78 -5.35
CA VAL A 19 21.43 -1.45 -5.52
C VAL A 19 21.63 -2.95 -5.30
N SER A 20 20.82 -3.52 -4.41
CA SER A 20 20.79 -4.96 -4.20
C SER A 20 19.36 -5.49 -4.32
N PHE A 21 19.25 -6.71 -4.85
CA PHE A 21 17.98 -7.40 -4.97
C PHE A 21 17.98 -8.57 -4.00
N PRO A 22 17.05 -8.62 -3.02
CA PRO A 22 16.89 -9.81 -2.19
C PRO A 22 16.54 -11.00 -3.07
N THR A 23 17.18 -12.12 -2.85
CA THR A 23 17.47 -13.25 -3.74
C THR A 23 16.30 -13.89 -4.50
N PHE A 24 15.04 -13.63 -4.15
CA PHE A 24 13.87 -14.21 -4.83
C PHE A 24 12.78 -13.19 -5.15
N GLN A 25 13.03 -11.89 -4.93
CA GLN A 25 11.99 -10.87 -4.99
C GLN A 25 12.31 -9.82 -6.05
N LYS A 26 11.95 -10.13 -7.30
CA LYS A 26 12.10 -9.17 -8.42
C LYS A 26 11.35 -7.85 -8.24
N ASN A 27 10.45 -7.78 -7.25
CA ASN A 27 9.60 -6.62 -6.99
C ASN A 27 10.20 -5.64 -5.98
N LEU A 28 11.35 -5.94 -5.37
CA LEU A 28 12.01 -5.11 -4.35
C LEU A 28 13.47 -4.87 -4.71
N ALA A 29 13.90 -3.61 -4.68
CA ALA A 29 15.30 -3.22 -4.68
C ALA A 29 15.63 -2.51 -3.35
N VAL A 30 16.72 -2.91 -2.73
CA VAL A 30 17.27 -2.27 -1.53
C VAL A 30 18.39 -1.33 -1.95
N ILE A 31 18.24 -0.06 -1.58
CA ILE A 31 19.12 1.04 -1.95
C ILE A 31 19.93 1.46 -0.73
N SER A 32 21.25 1.47 -0.87
CA SER A 32 22.17 1.91 0.18
C SER A 32 23.25 2.86 -0.38
N ASN A 33 23.99 3.51 0.52
CA ASN A 33 25.03 4.48 0.19
C ASN A 33 24.53 5.73 -0.56
N ILE A 34 23.30 6.15 -0.28
CA ILE A 34 22.74 7.41 -0.76
C ILE A 34 22.06 8.16 0.38
N ASP A 35 22.24 9.46 0.43
CA ASP A 35 21.39 10.38 1.18
C ASP A 35 20.41 11.01 0.19
N VAL A 36 19.13 10.65 0.29
CA VAL A 36 18.12 11.09 -0.70
C VAL A 36 17.92 12.59 -0.73
N LYS A 37 18.25 13.31 0.36
CA LYS A 37 18.23 14.79 0.38
C LYS A 37 19.31 15.42 -0.49
N ARG A 38 20.40 14.70 -0.71
CA ARG A 38 21.57 15.14 -1.48
C ARG A 38 21.68 14.47 -2.82
N ALA A 39 20.70 13.63 -3.17
CA ALA A 39 20.66 12.96 -4.47
C ALA A 39 20.66 13.99 -5.60
N ASN A 40 21.62 13.90 -6.49
CA ASN A 40 21.71 14.75 -7.67
C ASN A 40 20.72 14.30 -8.75
N GLU A 41 20.58 15.08 -9.81
CA GLU A 41 19.62 14.79 -10.89
C GLU A 41 19.93 13.49 -11.64
N PHE A 42 21.21 13.10 -11.71
CA PHE A 42 21.60 11.83 -12.31
C PHE A 42 21.11 10.65 -11.46
N ASP A 43 21.37 10.67 -10.14
CA ASP A 43 20.90 9.63 -9.21
C ASP A 43 19.38 9.52 -9.24
N LYS A 44 18.68 10.66 -9.18
CA LYS A 44 17.21 10.70 -9.29
C LYS A 44 16.71 10.09 -10.59
N GLY A 45 17.37 10.39 -11.72
CA GLY A 45 17.03 9.83 -13.01
C GLY A 45 17.21 8.31 -13.06
N GLU A 46 18.30 7.77 -12.51
CA GLU A 46 18.55 6.33 -12.45
C GLU A 46 17.55 5.63 -11.49
N LEU A 47 17.23 6.22 -10.35
CA LEU A 47 16.21 5.71 -9.44
C LEU A 47 14.81 5.71 -10.07
N ALA A 48 14.44 6.76 -10.79
CA ALA A 48 13.18 6.83 -11.53
C ALA A 48 13.08 5.75 -12.63
N LYS A 49 14.19 5.48 -13.36
CA LYS A 49 14.26 4.37 -14.31
C LYS A 49 14.12 3.02 -13.63
N LEU A 50 14.80 2.83 -12.49
CA LEU A 50 14.70 1.59 -11.71
C LEU A 50 13.26 1.36 -11.23
N PHE A 51 12.55 2.40 -10.76
CA PHE A 51 11.17 2.30 -10.29
C PHE A 51 10.18 1.88 -11.39
N LYS A 52 10.44 2.17 -12.67
CA LYS A 52 9.62 1.67 -13.77
C LYS A 52 9.70 0.15 -13.93
N SER A 53 10.82 -0.46 -13.57
CA SER A 53 11.02 -1.91 -13.62
C SER A 53 10.73 -2.60 -12.30
N VAL A 54 11.09 -1.99 -11.17
CA VAL A 54 10.96 -2.55 -9.82
C VAL A 54 9.98 -1.70 -9.02
N PRO A 55 8.80 -2.23 -8.62
CA PRO A 55 7.75 -1.41 -8.02
C PRO A 55 7.99 -1.01 -6.55
N MET A 56 9.05 -1.50 -5.90
CA MET A 56 9.43 -1.14 -4.53
C MET A 56 10.91 -0.79 -4.44
N LEU A 57 11.21 0.40 -3.88
CA LEU A 57 12.56 0.85 -3.58
C LEU A 57 12.67 1.11 -2.07
N LEU A 58 13.46 0.32 -1.37
CA LEU A 58 13.72 0.46 0.07
C LEU A 58 15.07 1.14 0.29
N PHE A 59 15.03 2.38 0.75
CA PHE A 59 16.20 3.19 1.09
C PHE A 59 16.52 2.99 2.57
N LYS A 60 17.71 2.49 2.86
CA LYS A 60 18.16 2.21 4.23
C LYS A 60 18.75 3.45 4.90
N ASN A 61 18.49 3.60 6.20
CA ASN A 61 19.16 4.55 7.10
C ASN A 61 19.14 5.99 6.59
N GLN A 62 17.97 6.54 6.31
CA GLN A 62 17.76 7.91 5.85
C GLN A 62 17.43 8.83 7.05
N ASN A 63 17.82 10.11 6.98
CA ASN A 63 17.45 11.12 7.99
C ASN A 63 16.59 12.20 7.34
N LEU A 64 15.25 12.00 7.33
CA LEU A 64 14.31 12.78 6.53
C LEU A 64 13.26 13.48 7.40
N THR A 65 12.94 14.71 7.01
CA THR A 65 11.74 15.41 7.47
C THR A 65 10.53 14.98 6.63
N PRO A 66 9.29 15.25 7.08
CA PRO A 66 8.09 15.00 6.25
C PRO A 66 8.16 15.66 4.87
N LYS A 67 8.70 16.87 4.78
CA LYS A 67 8.89 17.59 3.51
C LYS A 67 9.90 16.90 2.60
N ASP A 68 11.02 16.42 3.16
CA ASP A 68 12.04 15.70 2.38
C ASP A 68 11.44 14.44 1.73
N VAL A 69 10.64 13.67 2.49
CA VAL A 69 9.95 12.46 1.97
C VAL A 69 8.98 12.83 0.85
N TYR A 70 8.16 13.87 1.05
CA TYR A 70 7.20 14.32 0.06
C TYR A 70 7.86 14.76 -1.24
N GLU A 71 8.87 15.64 -1.16
CA GLU A 71 9.59 16.12 -2.34
C GLU A 71 10.33 14.99 -3.08
N PHE A 72 10.88 14.03 -2.35
CA PHE A 72 11.55 12.90 -2.98
C PHE A 72 10.57 11.95 -3.68
N CYS A 73 9.35 11.77 -3.18
CA CYS A 73 8.31 10.99 -3.85
C CYS A 73 8.00 11.50 -5.26
N LYS A 74 8.07 12.82 -5.49
CA LYS A 74 7.79 13.44 -6.79
C LYS A 74 8.75 12.99 -7.90
N VAL A 75 9.94 12.50 -7.55
CA VAL A 75 10.93 11.96 -8.51
C VAL A 75 10.35 10.76 -9.30
N PHE A 76 9.43 10.03 -8.71
CA PHE A 76 8.92 8.76 -9.26
C PHE A 76 7.59 8.89 -10.00
N ASP A 77 6.93 10.07 -9.91
CA ASP A 77 5.72 10.37 -10.68
C ASP A 77 5.80 11.77 -11.31
N PRO A 78 6.17 11.86 -12.58
CA PRO A 78 6.26 13.16 -13.28
C PRO A 78 4.89 13.82 -13.51
N LYS A 79 3.78 13.11 -13.27
CA LYS A 79 2.40 13.63 -13.32
C LYS A 79 1.85 13.92 -11.92
N SER A 80 2.72 13.94 -10.90
CA SER A 80 2.31 14.29 -9.54
C SER A 80 1.79 15.72 -9.45
N ASN A 81 0.87 15.93 -8.54
CA ASN A 81 0.32 17.24 -8.19
C ASN A 81 0.31 17.41 -6.66
N ASP A 82 0.04 18.64 -6.20
CA ASP A 82 0.06 18.97 -4.77
C ASP A 82 -1.29 18.75 -4.07
N LYS A 83 -2.24 18.02 -4.69
CA LYS A 83 -3.51 17.68 -4.05
C LYS A 83 -3.30 16.81 -2.84
N VAL A 84 -4.03 17.13 -1.78
CA VAL A 84 -4.04 16.33 -0.55
C VAL A 84 -5.06 15.21 -0.73
N VAL A 85 -4.57 14.02 -1.04
CA VAL A 85 -5.41 12.83 -1.28
C VAL A 85 -5.47 11.87 -0.10
N HIS A 86 -4.60 12.06 0.89
CA HIS A 86 -4.55 11.20 2.07
C HIS A 86 -5.81 11.34 2.94
N PRO A 87 -6.51 10.25 3.30
CA PRO A 87 -7.79 10.33 4.00
C PRO A 87 -7.69 10.70 5.48
N PHE A 88 -6.51 10.57 6.10
CA PHE A 88 -6.30 10.77 7.55
C PHE A 88 -5.99 12.22 7.90
N ARG A 89 -6.98 13.10 7.76
CA ARG A 89 -6.82 14.56 7.93
C ARG A 89 -6.35 14.98 9.32
N HIS A 90 -6.72 14.25 10.36
CA HIS A 90 -6.38 14.58 11.76
C HIS A 90 -4.93 14.30 12.14
N SER A 91 -4.18 13.64 11.29
CA SER A 91 -2.75 13.32 11.49
C SER A 91 -1.86 13.85 10.38
N GLN A 92 -2.36 14.78 9.59
CA GLN A 92 -1.56 15.46 8.56
C GLN A 92 -0.60 16.46 9.19
N VAL A 93 0.57 16.60 8.59
CA VAL A 93 1.57 17.57 8.98
C VAL A 93 1.17 18.95 8.46
N ASP A 94 1.02 19.95 9.33
CA ASP A 94 0.46 21.27 8.99
C ASP A 94 1.13 21.94 7.79
N TYR A 95 2.47 21.93 7.75
CA TYR A 95 3.25 22.60 6.70
C TYR A 95 3.47 21.74 5.43
N VAL A 96 3.03 20.48 5.44
CA VAL A 96 3.04 19.56 4.29
C VAL A 96 1.88 18.56 4.44
N PRO A 97 0.64 18.98 4.19
CA PRO A 97 -0.57 18.20 4.49
C PRO A 97 -0.71 16.94 3.62
N GLN A 98 0.13 16.75 2.62
CA GLN A 98 0.23 15.53 1.83
C GLN A 98 0.86 14.36 2.62
N VAL A 99 1.51 14.66 3.76
CA VAL A 99 2.12 13.69 4.65
C VAL A 99 1.25 13.50 5.88
N ALA A 100 0.92 12.25 6.20
CA ALA A 100 0.24 11.91 7.44
C ALA A 100 1.15 11.09 8.36
N ILE A 101 1.05 11.35 9.66
CA ILE A 101 1.73 10.58 10.70
C ILE A 101 0.80 9.44 11.13
N ARG A 102 1.34 8.24 11.14
CA ARG A 102 0.61 7.01 11.44
C ARG A 102 1.34 6.22 12.53
N GLY A 103 0.59 5.48 13.31
CA GLY A 103 1.19 4.66 14.37
C GLY A 103 0.17 4.20 15.42
N ASN A 104 0.70 3.67 16.52
CA ASN A 104 -0.06 3.21 17.68
C ASN A 104 0.54 3.74 18.99
N CYS A 105 0.96 4.99 19.00
CA CYS A 105 1.60 5.61 20.16
C CYS A 105 1.02 6.99 20.46
N TYR A 106 1.33 7.50 21.64
CA TYR A 106 1.05 8.88 22.01
C TYR A 106 2.12 9.81 21.42
N ILE A 107 1.69 10.91 20.83
CA ILE A 107 2.54 12.01 20.34
C ILE A 107 2.27 13.23 21.22
N LYS A 108 3.31 13.75 21.83
CA LYS A 108 3.20 14.98 22.63
C LYS A 108 3.29 16.24 21.74
N ASP A 109 4.28 16.29 20.88
CA ASP A 109 4.46 17.35 19.89
C ASP A 109 5.37 16.81 18.78
N LEU A 110 4.79 16.58 17.61
CA LEU A 110 5.54 16.08 16.45
C LEU A 110 5.01 16.75 15.18
N TYR A 111 5.83 17.62 14.61
CA TYR A 111 5.54 18.33 13.34
C TYR A 111 4.18 19.07 13.32
N GLY A 112 3.86 19.75 14.44
CA GLY A 112 2.60 20.50 14.59
C GLY A 112 1.46 19.71 15.18
N ILE A 113 1.52 18.37 15.18
CA ILE A 113 0.51 17.51 15.81
C ILE A 113 0.79 17.45 17.31
N LYS A 114 -0.13 18.01 18.11
CA LYS A 114 0.01 18.11 19.57
C LYS A 114 -0.95 17.17 20.27
N ASP A 115 -0.45 16.54 21.36
CA ASP A 115 -1.23 15.75 22.31
C ASP A 115 -2.21 14.76 21.66
N ALA A 116 -1.71 14.01 20.68
CA ALA A 116 -2.51 13.05 19.93
C ALA A 116 -2.14 11.61 20.29
N THR A 117 -3.14 10.79 20.60
CA THR A 117 -2.99 9.34 20.65
C THR A 117 -3.30 8.79 19.27
N LEU A 118 -2.26 8.35 18.58
CA LEU A 118 -2.43 7.63 17.32
C LEU A 118 -2.93 6.22 17.65
N LYS A 119 -4.06 5.89 17.07
CA LYS A 119 -4.58 4.52 17.13
C LYS A 119 -4.23 3.82 15.85
N TYR A 120 -3.64 2.66 15.98
CA TYR A 120 -3.39 1.80 14.84
C TYR A 120 -4.73 1.39 14.22
N SER A 121 -4.92 1.71 12.96
CA SER A 121 -6.08 1.27 12.18
C SER A 121 -5.77 -0.01 11.39
N GLY A 122 -4.73 -0.71 11.79
CA GLY A 122 -4.29 -1.95 11.18
C GLY A 122 -5.15 -3.15 11.54
N PRO A 123 -4.75 -4.33 11.10
CA PRO A 123 -5.49 -5.54 11.39
C PRO A 123 -5.54 -5.79 12.90
N PHE A 124 -6.69 -6.23 13.37
CA PHE A 124 -6.81 -6.82 14.68
C PHE A 124 -6.05 -8.16 14.70
N LYS A 125 -5.83 -8.69 15.90
CA LYS A 125 -5.21 -10.01 16.06
C LYS A 125 -5.85 -11.03 15.11
N ASN A 126 -5.01 -11.71 14.32
CA ASN A 126 -5.40 -12.71 13.33
C ASN A 126 -6.29 -12.18 12.18
N THR A 127 -6.29 -10.89 11.92
CA THR A 127 -6.97 -10.32 10.75
C THR A 127 -5.98 -9.66 9.80
N ALA A 128 -6.39 -9.46 8.56
CA ALA A 128 -5.63 -8.74 7.55
C ALA A 128 -6.49 -7.64 6.90
N VAL A 129 -5.86 -6.55 6.50
CA VAL A 129 -6.50 -5.46 5.75
C VAL A 129 -5.67 -5.20 4.50
N TRP A 130 -5.78 -6.09 3.53
CA TRP A 130 -5.16 -5.89 2.23
C TRP A 130 -5.83 -4.77 1.47
N HIS A 131 -5.06 -3.84 0.93
CA HIS A 131 -5.59 -2.71 0.18
C HIS A 131 -4.57 -2.12 -0.79
N GLN A 132 -5.09 -1.42 -1.78
CA GLN A 132 -4.37 -0.41 -2.55
C GLN A 132 -4.84 0.96 -2.05
N ASP A 133 -3.92 1.89 -1.84
CA ASP A 133 -4.24 3.20 -1.27
C ASP A 133 -5.27 3.95 -2.12
N ILE A 134 -6.33 4.40 -1.48
CA ILE A 134 -7.49 5.16 -2.00
C ILE A 134 -8.25 4.54 -3.18
N VAL A 135 -7.92 3.33 -3.63
CA VAL A 135 -8.72 2.64 -4.65
C VAL A 135 -10.14 2.41 -4.14
N GLY A 136 -11.13 2.89 -4.88
CA GLY A 136 -12.55 2.75 -4.56
C GLY A 136 -13.05 3.57 -3.36
N VAL A 137 -12.30 4.53 -2.86
CA VAL A 137 -12.70 5.34 -1.68
C VAL A 137 -12.70 6.85 -1.91
N SER A 138 -12.27 7.30 -3.07
CA SER A 138 -12.10 8.71 -3.38
C SER A 138 -12.37 8.98 -4.86
N ASP A 139 -12.76 10.22 -5.18
CA ASP A 139 -12.88 10.72 -6.56
C ASP A 139 -11.50 11.10 -7.15
N HIS A 140 -10.44 11.02 -6.35
CA HIS A 140 -9.09 11.24 -6.83
C HIS A 140 -8.56 9.98 -7.51
N ASN A 141 -7.70 10.16 -8.52
CA ASN A 141 -6.94 9.04 -9.07
C ASN A 141 -6.13 8.36 -7.96
N PRO A 142 -6.16 7.03 -7.86
CA PRO A 142 -5.25 6.31 -6.98
C PRO A 142 -3.80 6.71 -7.24
N PRO A 143 -2.99 6.98 -6.20
CA PRO A 143 -1.60 7.39 -6.36
C PRO A 143 -0.82 6.37 -7.20
N VAL A 144 0.08 6.87 -8.03
CA VAL A 144 1.13 6.01 -8.61
C VAL A 144 2.16 5.70 -7.53
N VAL A 145 2.49 6.70 -6.73
CA VAL A 145 3.50 6.61 -5.68
C VAL A 145 2.86 6.74 -4.30
N SER A 146 3.14 5.74 -3.47
CA SER A 146 2.96 5.82 -2.02
C SER A 146 4.29 5.59 -1.32
N SER A 147 4.42 6.08 -0.08
CA SER A 147 5.63 5.86 0.71
C SER A 147 5.33 5.63 2.18
N ILE A 148 6.29 4.94 2.83
CA ILE A 148 6.35 4.75 4.29
C ILE A 148 7.77 5.10 4.73
N TYR A 149 7.90 6.01 5.72
CA TYR A 149 9.17 6.32 6.36
C TYR A 149 9.09 6.04 7.86
N MET A 150 9.92 5.15 8.37
CA MET A 150 9.83 4.64 9.73
C MET A 150 10.55 5.53 10.74
N LEU A 151 9.82 5.98 11.76
CA LEU A 151 10.35 6.74 12.91
C LEU A 151 10.59 5.87 14.13
N LYS A 152 9.68 4.89 14.36
CA LYS A 152 9.82 3.88 15.41
C LYS A 152 9.36 2.54 14.86
N THR A 153 10.12 1.51 15.14
CA THR A 153 9.81 0.12 14.77
C THR A 153 9.68 -0.73 16.01
N PRO A 154 8.72 -1.65 16.08
CA PRO A 154 8.69 -2.64 17.13
C PRO A 154 9.91 -3.59 16.98
N PRO A 155 10.46 -4.12 18.09
CA PRO A 155 11.59 -5.05 18.04
C PRO A 155 11.23 -6.41 17.42
N ILE A 156 9.95 -6.76 17.39
CA ILE A 156 9.40 -7.98 16.80
C ILE A 156 8.04 -7.64 16.18
N GLY A 157 7.78 -8.13 14.99
CA GLY A 157 6.53 -7.87 14.29
C GLY A 157 6.50 -6.48 13.61
N GLY A 158 5.32 -6.03 13.24
CA GLY A 158 5.13 -4.72 12.57
C GLY A 158 5.58 -4.67 11.12
N GLU A 159 5.81 -5.83 10.51
CA GLU A 159 6.16 -5.92 9.09
C GLU A 159 5.02 -5.41 8.20
N THR A 160 5.36 -5.03 6.99
CA THR A 160 4.38 -4.78 5.94
C THR A 160 4.51 -5.84 4.85
N LEU A 161 3.39 -6.42 4.49
CA LEU A 161 3.30 -7.42 3.43
C LEU A 161 2.87 -6.74 2.14
N PHE A 162 3.51 -7.10 1.04
CA PHE A 162 3.17 -6.66 -0.31
C PHE A 162 2.93 -7.85 -1.22
N ALA A 163 2.03 -7.71 -2.18
CA ALA A 163 1.86 -8.67 -3.26
C ALA A 163 1.80 -7.94 -4.61
N SER A 164 2.45 -8.51 -5.63
CA SER A 164 2.48 -7.92 -6.96
C SER A 164 1.19 -8.21 -7.71
N MET A 165 0.50 -7.16 -8.13
CA MET A 165 -0.71 -7.25 -8.93
C MET A 165 -0.40 -7.57 -10.40
N GLU A 166 0.82 -7.28 -10.86
CA GLU A 166 1.33 -7.70 -12.17
C GLU A 166 1.59 -9.21 -12.19
N ASN A 167 2.37 -9.73 -11.22
CA ASN A 167 2.63 -11.17 -11.12
C ASN A 167 1.33 -11.96 -10.92
N ALA A 168 0.42 -11.45 -10.08
CA ALA A 168 -0.89 -12.08 -9.88
C ALA A 168 -1.64 -12.20 -11.21
N PHE A 169 -1.69 -11.12 -12.01
CA PHE A 169 -2.30 -11.16 -13.33
C PHE A 169 -1.59 -12.16 -14.26
N ASP A 170 -0.26 -12.20 -14.24
CA ASP A 170 0.53 -13.10 -15.09
C ASP A 170 0.31 -14.58 -14.75
N MET A 171 0.03 -14.92 -13.50
CA MET A 171 -0.29 -16.29 -13.07
C MET A 171 -1.68 -16.77 -13.47
N ILE A 172 -2.63 -15.88 -13.76
CA ILE A 172 -3.99 -16.24 -14.16
C ILE A 172 -3.96 -16.97 -15.52
N ASP A 173 -4.81 -17.97 -15.70
CA ASP A 173 -4.93 -18.67 -16.98
C ASP A 173 -5.48 -17.76 -18.09
N CYS A 174 -5.24 -18.15 -19.36
CA CYS A 174 -5.58 -17.33 -20.52
C CYS A 174 -7.10 -17.13 -20.70
N GLY A 175 -7.91 -18.09 -20.27
CA GLY A 175 -9.37 -18.01 -20.36
C GLY A 175 -9.90 -16.93 -19.43
N LEU A 176 -9.56 -17.06 -18.16
CA LEU A 176 -9.96 -16.11 -17.12
C LEU A 176 -9.37 -14.71 -17.38
N LYS A 177 -8.11 -14.59 -17.84
CA LYS A 177 -7.52 -13.29 -18.23
C LYS A 177 -8.35 -12.53 -19.26
N LYS A 178 -8.95 -13.23 -20.22
CA LYS A 178 -9.81 -12.59 -21.24
C LYS A 178 -11.07 -12.05 -20.61
N GLU A 179 -11.65 -12.81 -19.69
CA GLU A 179 -12.89 -12.46 -19.01
C GLU A 179 -12.71 -11.26 -18.07
N LEU A 180 -11.67 -11.27 -17.22
CA LEU A 180 -11.43 -10.22 -16.21
C LEU A 180 -11.31 -8.81 -16.81
N LYS A 181 -10.90 -8.66 -18.05
CA LYS A 181 -10.80 -7.35 -18.72
C LYS A 181 -12.14 -6.65 -18.93
N TYR A 182 -13.24 -7.42 -18.89
CA TYR A 182 -14.59 -6.88 -19.07
C TYR A 182 -15.23 -6.39 -17.78
N TYR A 183 -14.65 -6.73 -16.60
CA TYR A 183 -15.24 -6.37 -15.32
C TYR A 183 -14.73 -5.01 -14.82
N ASN A 184 -15.64 -4.30 -14.14
CA ASN A 184 -15.27 -3.28 -13.18
C ASN A 184 -15.48 -3.84 -11.78
N VAL A 185 -14.64 -3.39 -10.87
CA VAL A 185 -14.82 -3.58 -9.43
C VAL A 185 -15.72 -2.46 -8.93
N VAL A 186 -16.79 -2.83 -8.27
CA VAL A 186 -17.71 -1.90 -7.60
C VAL A 186 -17.33 -1.83 -6.15
N TYR A 187 -17.07 -0.63 -5.67
CA TYR A 187 -16.78 -0.31 -4.28
C TYR A 187 -17.93 0.49 -3.69
N SER A 188 -18.26 0.25 -2.43
CA SER A 188 -19.33 0.96 -1.73
C SER A 188 -18.92 1.27 -0.30
N ASN A 189 -19.30 2.47 0.16
CA ASN A 189 -19.14 2.86 1.55
C ASN A 189 -20.40 2.55 2.40
N SER A 190 -21.31 1.67 1.93
CA SER A 190 -22.42 1.21 2.77
C SER A 190 -21.90 0.61 4.07
N GLU A 191 -22.67 0.69 5.14
CA GLU A 191 -22.29 0.17 6.44
C GLU A 191 -21.88 -1.29 6.36
N GLU A 192 -22.65 -2.12 5.64
CA GLU A 192 -22.35 -3.52 5.40
C GLU A 192 -20.98 -3.72 4.73
N ASN A 193 -20.67 -2.96 3.68
CA ASN A 193 -19.39 -3.10 2.98
C ASN A 193 -18.20 -2.56 3.76
N VAL A 194 -18.40 -1.53 4.59
CA VAL A 194 -17.35 -1.06 5.51
C VAL A 194 -17.06 -2.10 6.59
N MET A 195 -18.10 -2.73 7.13
CA MET A 195 -17.95 -3.81 8.11
C MET A 195 -17.31 -5.07 7.51
N ASN A 196 -17.51 -5.32 6.22
CA ASN A 196 -16.90 -6.43 5.48
C ASN A 196 -15.48 -6.12 4.94
N THR A 197 -14.84 -5.06 5.38
CA THR A 197 -13.48 -4.66 4.99
C THR A 197 -12.41 -5.59 5.55
N TYR A 198 -12.69 -6.24 6.66
CA TYR A 198 -11.74 -7.07 7.38
C TYR A 198 -11.83 -8.52 6.95
N TYR A 199 -10.66 -9.14 6.87
CA TYR A 199 -10.48 -10.53 6.49
C TYR A 199 -9.69 -11.24 7.57
N ASP A 200 -9.76 -12.56 7.64
CA ASP A 200 -8.90 -13.35 8.51
C ASP A 200 -7.42 -13.22 8.09
N TYR A 201 -6.55 -13.88 8.80
CA TYR A 201 -5.10 -13.85 8.51
C TYR A 201 -4.75 -14.37 7.11
N THR A 202 -5.64 -15.11 6.45
CA THR A 202 -5.44 -15.55 5.05
C THR A 202 -5.65 -14.42 4.05
N GLY A 203 -6.39 -13.36 4.42
CA GLY A 203 -6.63 -12.18 3.59
C GLY A 203 -7.77 -12.30 2.59
N TYR A 204 -8.50 -13.43 2.56
CA TYR A 204 -9.60 -13.63 1.60
C TYR A 204 -10.89 -14.18 2.21
N ASN A 205 -10.92 -14.60 3.47
CA ASN A 205 -12.14 -14.94 4.19
C ASN A 205 -12.58 -13.74 5.04
N ARG A 206 -13.80 -13.27 4.79
CA ARG A 206 -14.39 -12.18 5.58
C ARG A 206 -14.58 -12.60 7.02
N VAL A 207 -14.28 -11.69 7.96
CA VAL A 207 -14.56 -11.89 9.39
C VAL A 207 -15.81 -11.10 9.78
N ASN A 208 -16.57 -11.65 10.73
CA ASN A 208 -17.68 -10.92 11.32
C ASN A 208 -17.14 -9.89 12.32
N MET A 209 -17.20 -8.62 11.92
CA MET A 209 -16.67 -7.53 12.75
C MET A 209 -17.38 -7.37 14.10
N ASN A 210 -18.66 -7.70 14.19
CA ASN A 210 -19.36 -7.67 15.48
C ASN A 210 -18.70 -8.64 16.46
N THR A 211 -18.34 -9.85 16.03
CA THR A 211 -17.61 -10.81 16.85
C THR A 211 -16.23 -10.29 17.26
N VAL A 212 -15.53 -9.59 16.35
CA VAL A 212 -14.22 -9.01 16.63
C VAL A 212 -14.35 -7.85 17.63
N ILE A 213 -15.33 -6.97 17.47
CA ILE A 213 -15.59 -5.85 18.37
C ILE A 213 -16.00 -6.36 19.75
N ASP A 214 -16.88 -7.36 19.83
CA ASP A 214 -17.30 -7.96 21.11
C ASP A 214 -16.12 -8.57 21.88
N THR A 215 -15.19 -9.19 21.17
CA THR A 215 -13.96 -9.73 21.77
C THR A 215 -13.04 -8.62 22.29
N LEU A 216 -12.95 -7.50 21.57
CA LEU A 216 -12.13 -6.36 21.96
C LEU A 216 -12.76 -5.54 23.09
N THR A 217 -14.08 -5.36 23.07
CA THR A 217 -14.79 -4.59 24.13
C THR A 217 -14.81 -5.31 25.46
N GLN A 218 -14.70 -6.64 25.49
CA GLN A 218 -14.49 -7.40 26.72
C GLN A 218 -13.09 -7.16 27.32
N GLN A 219 -12.13 -6.67 26.54
CA GLN A 219 -10.76 -6.40 26.98
C GLN A 219 -10.47 -4.93 27.29
N THR A 220 -11.27 -3.98 26.79
CA THR A 220 -11.10 -2.53 27.05
C THR A 220 -12.45 -1.79 27.04
N PRO A 221 -12.87 -1.19 28.16
CA PRO A 221 -14.07 -0.37 28.17
C PRO A 221 -13.86 0.96 27.39
N SER A 222 -14.77 1.26 26.51
CA SER A 222 -15.15 2.59 26.03
C SER A 222 -14.12 3.43 25.22
N SER A 223 -13.81 3.06 23.96
CA SER A 223 -13.43 4.08 22.97
C SER A 223 -13.54 3.65 21.48
N LEU A 224 -14.13 2.52 21.19
CA LEU A 224 -14.40 2.09 19.80
C LEU A 224 -15.85 2.44 19.42
N SER A 225 -16.22 3.72 19.47
CA SER A 225 -17.38 4.18 18.73
C SER A 225 -16.97 4.24 17.26
N SER A 226 -17.47 3.30 16.47
CA SER A 226 -17.47 3.43 15.00
C SER A 226 -18.04 4.80 14.66
N PRO A 227 -17.39 5.60 13.79
CA PRO A 227 -18.05 6.79 13.30
C PRO A 227 -19.32 6.32 12.59
N SER A 228 -20.47 6.65 13.14
CA SER A 228 -21.76 6.48 12.47
C SER A 228 -21.74 7.37 11.23
N HIS A 229 -21.34 6.82 10.10
CA HIS A 229 -21.45 7.50 8.83
C HIS A 229 -22.93 7.55 8.41
N LYS A 230 -23.68 8.48 8.98
CA LYS A 230 -24.95 8.96 8.43
C LYS A 230 -24.63 9.80 7.18
N GLY A 231 -24.04 9.20 6.16
CA GLY A 231 -23.71 9.85 4.91
C GLY A 231 -24.39 9.12 3.75
N THR A 232 -24.56 9.81 2.64
CA THR A 232 -25.01 9.21 1.38
C THR A 232 -24.09 8.06 0.97
N THR A 233 -24.67 6.93 0.61
CA THR A 233 -23.88 5.79 0.06
C THR A 233 -23.23 6.24 -1.23
N THR A 234 -21.90 6.20 -1.27
CA THR A 234 -21.11 6.45 -2.47
C THR A 234 -20.72 5.14 -3.13
N ILE A 235 -20.73 5.13 -4.45
CA ILE A 235 -20.34 3.97 -5.25
C ILE A 235 -19.26 4.41 -6.22
N HIS A 236 -18.12 3.73 -6.16
CA HIS A 236 -17.02 3.93 -7.11
C HIS A 236 -16.87 2.68 -8.00
N ARG A 237 -16.40 2.88 -9.22
CA ARG A 237 -16.16 1.81 -10.19
C ARG A 237 -14.80 1.97 -10.80
N GLU A 238 -13.97 0.93 -10.65
CA GLU A 238 -12.63 0.89 -11.22
C GLU A 238 -12.48 -0.32 -12.15
N PRO A 239 -11.73 -0.21 -13.25
CA PRO A 239 -11.46 -1.37 -14.09
C PRO A 239 -10.66 -2.42 -13.31
N LEU A 240 -11.07 -3.70 -13.40
CA LEU A 240 -10.34 -4.78 -12.71
C LEU A 240 -8.95 -5.02 -13.29
N VAL A 241 -8.75 -4.77 -14.59
CA VAL A 241 -7.45 -4.93 -15.27
C VAL A 241 -7.02 -3.62 -15.88
N ILE A 242 -5.82 -3.19 -15.53
CA ILE A 242 -5.20 -1.94 -16.00
C ILE A 242 -3.86 -2.19 -16.68
N TYR A 243 -3.44 -1.24 -17.50
CA TYR A 243 -2.05 -1.12 -17.92
C TYR A 243 -1.26 -0.33 -16.87
N THR A 244 -0.07 -0.80 -16.54
CA THR A 244 0.81 -0.16 -15.53
C THR A 244 1.95 0.62 -16.17
N ASP A 245 2.09 0.54 -17.48
CA ASP A 245 3.06 1.28 -18.27
C ASP A 245 2.40 2.00 -19.46
N GLU A 246 2.99 3.12 -19.87
CA GLU A 246 2.47 3.93 -20.99
C GLU A 246 2.52 3.19 -22.33
N CYS A 247 3.46 2.25 -22.49
CA CYS A 247 3.60 1.42 -23.70
C CYS A 247 2.56 0.27 -23.75
N LYS A 248 1.72 0.12 -22.71
CA LYS A 248 0.68 -0.92 -22.60
C LYS A 248 1.21 -2.36 -22.70
N ASN A 249 2.45 -2.59 -22.26
CA ASN A 249 3.07 -3.91 -22.27
C ASN A 249 2.76 -4.70 -20.99
N LYS A 250 2.66 -3.98 -19.84
CA LYS A 250 2.43 -4.57 -18.53
C LYS A 250 1.00 -4.36 -18.08
N LYS A 251 0.42 -5.41 -17.49
CA LYS A 251 -0.94 -5.40 -16.96
C LYS A 251 -0.90 -5.79 -15.50
N ALA A 252 -1.82 -5.20 -14.73
CA ALA A 252 -2.02 -5.55 -13.34
C ALA A 252 -3.51 -5.68 -13.02
N LEU A 253 -3.81 -6.40 -11.95
CA LEU A 253 -5.11 -6.33 -11.32
C LEU A 253 -5.21 -5.00 -10.53
N MET A 254 -6.39 -4.36 -10.58
CA MET A 254 -6.75 -3.28 -9.69
C MET A 254 -7.93 -3.74 -8.84
N LEU A 255 -7.59 -4.41 -7.74
CA LEU A 255 -8.54 -5.05 -6.84
C LEU A 255 -8.12 -4.78 -5.39
N SER A 256 -8.80 -3.82 -4.76
CA SER A 256 -8.64 -3.56 -3.34
C SER A 256 -9.76 -4.26 -2.56
N PRO A 257 -9.47 -5.13 -1.59
CA PRO A 257 -10.47 -5.70 -0.68
C PRO A 257 -11.27 -4.65 0.08
N PHE A 258 -10.64 -3.50 0.34
CA PHE A 258 -11.27 -2.42 1.08
C PHE A 258 -12.51 -1.89 0.34
N ARG A 259 -13.68 -2.00 0.96
CA ARG A 259 -14.99 -1.60 0.41
C ARG A 259 -15.43 -2.35 -0.86
N PHE A 260 -14.81 -3.49 -1.17
CA PHE A 260 -15.24 -4.33 -2.27
C PHE A 260 -16.71 -4.76 -2.10
N ALA A 261 -17.55 -4.46 -3.08
CA ALA A 261 -18.96 -4.87 -3.09
C ALA A 261 -19.18 -6.05 -4.06
N LYS A 262 -18.82 -5.87 -5.33
CA LYS A 262 -18.96 -6.90 -6.35
C LYS A 262 -18.21 -6.55 -7.64
N PHE A 263 -18.18 -7.47 -8.56
CA PHE A 263 -17.91 -7.19 -9.98
C PHE A 263 -19.21 -6.78 -10.68
N ASP A 264 -19.17 -5.75 -11.54
CA ASP A 264 -20.35 -5.08 -12.08
C ASP A 264 -21.30 -5.96 -12.91
N LYS A 265 -20.79 -7.07 -13.46
CA LYS A 265 -21.56 -8.00 -14.32
C LYS A 265 -21.93 -9.31 -13.62
N LEU A 266 -21.60 -9.47 -12.36
CA LEU A 266 -21.87 -10.68 -11.60
C LEU A 266 -22.85 -10.41 -10.45
N SER A 267 -23.50 -11.47 -9.99
CA SER A 267 -24.20 -11.46 -8.72
C SER A 267 -23.23 -11.19 -7.55
N CYS A 268 -23.74 -10.89 -6.37
CA CYS A 268 -22.89 -10.74 -5.18
C CYS A 268 -22.19 -12.04 -4.82
N GLU A 269 -22.88 -13.18 -4.93
CA GLU A 269 -22.36 -14.50 -4.64
C GLU A 269 -21.24 -14.89 -5.61
N ASP A 270 -21.50 -14.87 -6.92
CA ASP A 270 -20.50 -15.17 -7.96
C ASP A 270 -19.30 -14.21 -7.87
N SER A 271 -19.58 -12.94 -7.55
CA SER A 271 -18.51 -11.94 -7.36
C SER A 271 -17.59 -12.31 -6.20
N PHE A 272 -18.15 -12.78 -5.09
CA PHE A 272 -17.35 -13.14 -3.92
C PHE A 272 -16.56 -14.44 -4.15
N ASP A 273 -17.12 -15.39 -4.86
CA ASP A 273 -16.42 -16.63 -5.23
C ASP A 273 -15.25 -16.34 -6.17
N LEU A 274 -15.47 -15.53 -7.21
CA LEU A 274 -14.39 -15.08 -8.09
C LEU A 274 -13.34 -14.23 -7.34
N TYR A 275 -13.77 -13.34 -6.44
CA TYR A 275 -12.88 -12.58 -5.58
C TYR A 275 -11.98 -13.50 -4.74
N ARG A 276 -12.56 -14.49 -4.06
CA ARG A 276 -11.81 -15.45 -3.26
C ARG A 276 -10.81 -16.25 -4.09
N GLU A 277 -11.23 -16.68 -5.27
CA GLU A 277 -10.34 -17.36 -6.20
C GLU A 277 -9.14 -16.47 -6.58
N ILE A 278 -9.39 -15.23 -7.01
CA ILE A 278 -8.34 -14.29 -7.41
C ILE A 278 -7.39 -14.00 -6.23
N MET A 279 -7.95 -13.73 -5.06
CA MET A 279 -7.14 -13.42 -3.87
C MET A 279 -6.29 -14.62 -3.44
N SER A 280 -6.88 -15.81 -3.31
CA SER A 280 -6.20 -16.98 -2.73
C SER A 280 -5.22 -17.65 -3.68
N LYS A 281 -5.58 -17.77 -4.96
CA LYS A 281 -4.74 -18.51 -5.92
C LYS A 281 -3.64 -17.66 -6.54
N TYR A 282 -3.88 -16.35 -6.71
CA TYR A 282 -3.00 -15.51 -7.51
C TYR A 282 -2.40 -14.35 -6.71
N ILE A 283 -3.23 -13.49 -6.06
CA ILE A 283 -2.70 -12.31 -5.37
C ILE A 283 -1.90 -12.72 -4.13
N LEU A 284 -2.50 -13.51 -3.24
CA LEU A 284 -1.88 -13.93 -1.99
C LEU A 284 -1.18 -15.29 -2.08
N HIS A 285 -0.82 -15.70 -3.29
CA HIS A 285 0.05 -16.86 -3.47
C HIS A 285 1.38 -16.63 -2.75
N LYS A 286 1.87 -17.66 -2.04
CA LYS A 286 3.07 -17.57 -1.19
C LYS A 286 4.31 -16.99 -1.90
N ASP A 287 4.49 -17.32 -3.19
CA ASP A 287 5.62 -16.86 -3.98
C ASP A 287 5.45 -15.42 -4.50
N ASN A 288 4.27 -14.83 -4.32
CA ASN A 288 3.97 -13.46 -4.69
C ASN A 288 4.07 -12.48 -3.52
N ILE A 289 4.16 -12.98 -2.28
CA ILE A 289 4.20 -12.14 -1.08
C ILE A 289 5.64 -11.73 -0.77
N VAL A 290 5.85 -10.43 -0.62
CA VAL A 290 7.08 -9.80 -0.17
C VAL A 290 6.84 -9.23 1.23
N LYS A 291 7.68 -9.62 2.19
CA LYS A 291 7.65 -9.09 3.56
C LYS A 291 8.74 -8.03 3.71
N ILE A 292 8.36 -6.84 4.16
CA ILE A 292 9.28 -5.77 4.54
C ILE A 292 9.41 -5.77 6.07
N GLU A 293 10.59 -6.11 6.54
CA GLU A 293 11.03 -5.93 7.92
C GLU A 293 11.68 -4.55 8.04
N TRP A 294 11.29 -3.80 9.06
CA TRP A 294 11.62 -2.39 9.16
C TRP A 294 12.75 -2.14 10.15
N ASP A 295 13.72 -1.32 9.73
CA ASP A 295 14.59 -0.60 10.63
C ASP A 295 14.13 0.86 10.79
N MET A 296 14.52 1.52 11.89
CA MET A 296 14.31 2.96 12.02
C MET A 296 15.01 3.70 10.88
N ASN A 297 14.37 4.77 10.39
CA ASN A 297 14.87 5.58 9.29
C ASN A 297 14.89 4.89 7.92
N ASP A 298 14.21 3.77 7.76
CA ASP A 298 13.95 3.19 6.45
C ASP A 298 12.88 3.99 5.71
N LEU A 299 13.14 4.29 4.43
CA LEU A 299 12.17 4.86 3.50
C LEU A 299 11.83 3.82 2.44
N LEU A 300 10.57 3.40 2.37
CA LEU A 300 10.05 2.63 1.25
C LEU A 300 9.24 3.55 0.33
N ILE A 301 9.56 3.53 -0.96
CA ILE A 301 8.75 4.10 -2.04
C ILE A 301 8.21 2.96 -2.87
N PHE A 302 6.90 2.93 -3.09
CA PHE A 302 6.27 1.84 -3.83
C PHE A 302 5.19 2.32 -4.79
N ASN A 303 5.00 1.55 -5.88
CA ASN A 303 3.98 1.81 -6.87
C ASN A 303 2.66 1.17 -6.43
N ASN A 304 1.75 2.01 -5.95
CA ASN A 304 0.46 1.59 -5.41
C ASN A 304 -0.48 0.94 -6.45
N ARG A 305 -0.30 1.24 -7.74
CA ARG A 305 -1.11 0.64 -8.82
C ARG A 305 -0.61 -0.74 -9.25
N ARG A 306 0.63 -1.09 -8.87
CA ARG A 306 1.26 -2.38 -9.20
C ARG A 306 1.29 -3.34 -8.01
N LEU A 307 0.94 -2.87 -6.83
CA LEU A 307 1.05 -3.60 -5.58
C LEU A 307 -0.21 -3.46 -4.74
N ILE A 308 -0.52 -4.51 -4.01
CA ILE A 308 -1.43 -4.48 -2.88
C ILE A 308 -0.66 -4.75 -1.60
N HIS A 309 -1.06 -4.16 -0.47
CA HIS A 309 -0.33 -4.32 0.77
C HIS A 309 -1.24 -4.44 2.00
N SER A 310 -0.65 -4.97 3.07
CA SER A 310 -1.26 -5.09 4.39
C SER A 310 -0.18 -5.02 5.46
N SER A 311 -0.52 -4.58 6.65
CA SER A 311 0.31 -4.88 7.81
C SER A 311 0.25 -6.38 8.09
N SER A 312 1.33 -6.95 8.63
CA SER A 312 1.31 -8.37 9.05
C SER A 312 0.27 -8.57 10.16
N PRO A 313 -0.48 -9.68 10.17
CA PRO A 313 -1.46 -10.00 11.20
C PRO A 313 -0.80 -10.48 12.50
N SER A 314 0.21 -9.76 12.95
CA SER A 314 0.95 -10.07 14.18
C SER A 314 0.34 -9.36 15.36
N ALA A 315 -0.01 -10.11 16.42
CA ALA A 315 -0.45 -9.53 17.69
C ALA A 315 0.73 -8.98 18.53
N VAL A 316 1.96 -9.28 18.14
CA VAL A 316 3.14 -8.98 18.96
C VAL A 316 3.38 -7.48 19.04
N TYR A 317 3.22 -6.75 17.94
CA TYR A 317 3.45 -5.31 17.93
C TYR A 317 2.34 -4.48 18.60
N GLU A 318 1.22 -5.08 19.00
CA GLU A 318 0.20 -4.39 19.81
C GLU A 318 0.76 -3.85 21.13
N ASN A 319 1.81 -4.51 21.64
CA ASN A 319 2.51 -4.12 22.87
C ASN A 319 3.69 -3.17 22.65
N TYR A 320 4.03 -2.84 21.40
CA TYR A 320 5.17 -2.01 21.05
C TYR A 320 4.75 -0.83 20.20
N GLU A 321 5.45 0.29 20.35
CA GLU A 321 5.20 1.47 19.55
C GLU A 321 5.71 1.30 18.12
N ARG A 322 4.85 1.67 17.17
CA ARG A 322 5.18 1.86 15.76
C ARG A 322 4.78 3.26 15.34
N LEU A 323 5.69 3.98 14.68
CA LEU A 323 5.44 5.34 14.21
C LEU A 323 6.10 5.55 12.86
N TYR A 324 5.39 6.17 11.92
CA TYR A 324 5.90 6.42 10.57
C TYR A 324 5.18 7.57 9.88
N TYR A 325 5.82 8.15 8.86
CA TYR A 325 5.12 8.99 7.88
C TYR A 325 4.53 8.11 6.79
N SER A 326 3.41 8.56 6.23
CA SER A 326 2.89 7.99 5.00
C SER A 326 2.55 9.12 4.03
N VAL A 327 2.94 8.94 2.77
CA VAL A 327 2.61 9.84 1.67
C VAL A 327 1.77 9.06 0.67
N PHE A 328 0.63 9.62 0.30
CA PHE A 328 -0.11 9.24 -0.90
C PHE A 328 0.05 10.41 -1.87
N LEU A 329 0.88 10.24 -2.89
CA LEU A 329 1.21 11.32 -3.80
C LEU A 329 0.05 11.60 -4.75
N GLY A 330 -0.50 12.81 -4.70
CA GLY A 330 -1.51 13.23 -5.66
C GLY A 330 -0.99 13.15 -7.10
N THR A 331 -1.83 12.70 -8.03
CA THR A 331 -1.41 12.49 -9.42
C THR A 331 -2.51 12.82 -10.42
N ASP A 332 -2.13 13.38 -11.57
CA ASP A 332 -2.98 13.52 -12.75
C ASP A 332 -2.79 12.37 -13.75
N ALA A 333 -1.96 11.36 -13.42
CA ALA A 333 -1.80 10.16 -14.24
C ALA A 333 -3.12 9.36 -14.27
N PRO A 334 -3.74 9.15 -15.45
CA PRO A 334 -5.00 8.43 -15.54
C PRO A 334 -4.80 6.93 -15.25
N ILE A 335 -5.89 6.27 -14.86
CA ILE A 335 -5.97 4.81 -14.90
C ILE A 335 -6.20 4.40 -16.36
N ILE A 336 -5.30 3.59 -16.90
CA ILE A 336 -5.40 3.10 -18.29
C ILE A 336 -6.04 1.72 -18.27
N ARG A 337 -7.32 1.64 -18.59
CA ARG A 337 -8.05 0.37 -18.68
C ARG A 337 -7.42 -0.54 -19.73
N CYS A 338 -7.26 -1.82 -19.40
CA CYS A 338 -6.96 -2.85 -20.38
C CYS A 338 -8.25 -3.24 -21.12
N ASN A 339 -8.44 -2.71 -22.33
CA ASN A 339 -9.57 -3.08 -23.15
C ASN A 339 -9.42 -4.53 -23.65
N ALA A 340 -10.56 -5.24 -23.75
CA ALA A 340 -10.60 -6.45 -24.53
C ALA A 340 -10.44 -6.07 -26.01
N ILE A 341 -9.50 -6.71 -26.67
CA ILE A 341 -9.34 -6.64 -28.11
C ILE A 341 -10.29 -7.65 -28.74
#